data_831e1c8fc932b2aa9111e8e7f70b666b
#
_entry.id   831e1c8fc932b2aa9111e8e7f70b666b
#
_cell.length_a   1.000
_cell.length_b   1.000
_cell.length_c   1.000
_cell.angle_alpha   90.00
_cell.angle_beta   90.00
_cell.angle_gamma   90.00
#
_symmetry.space_group_name_H-M   'P 1'
#
loop_
_entity.id
_entity.type
_entity.pdbx_description
1 polymer ?
#
loop_
_entity_poly.entity_id
_entity_poly.type
_entity_poly.pdbx_seq_one_letter_code
_entity_poly.pdbx_strand_id
1 'polypeptide(L)'
;FNVFNPALVGRAFVQAAFPAAIATYTPSFLPGRFTEFIPSSLAWPLMAPADTAAWLKSMHYDALASASPLARWKFEGFVTPAWDLVTSLTGHMAVGPSPLLILLCGTYLALRRFMDWRIPIAVLGSAGLSALLIYAVFGTRFPDPFFMLFSGGLVLGAVFMATDMATSPVTPRGMWLYGAL
;
A
#
# COMPACT_ATOMS: atom_id res chain seq x y z
N PHE A 1 5.39 5.50 -26.57
CA PHE A 1 5.50 5.96 -25.17
C PHE A 1 4.11 6.25 -24.63
N ASN A 2 3.65 5.46 -23.69
CA ASN A 2 2.46 5.78 -22.92
C ASN A 2 2.86 6.78 -21.83
N VAL A 3 2.32 7.98 -21.90
CA VAL A 3 2.58 9.05 -20.92
C VAL A 3 1.95 8.71 -19.55
N PHE A 4 0.88 7.92 -19.57
CA PHE A 4 0.16 7.53 -18.37
C PHE A 4 0.39 6.05 -18.02
N ASN A 5 0.78 5.80 -16.80
CA ASN A 5 0.87 4.44 -16.27
C ASN A 5 -0.55 3.86 -16.16
N PRO A 6 -0.88 2.76 -16.86
CA PRO A 6 -2.23 2.22 -16.89
C PRO A 6 -2.71 1.74 -15.51
N ALA A 7 -1.80 1.24 -14.67
CA ALA A 7 -2.14 0.80 -13.32
C ALA A 7 -2.53 1.99 -12.41
N LEU A 8 -1.81 3.11 -12.51
CA LEU A 8 -2.12 4.32 -11.74
C LEU A 8 -3.43 4.96 -12.22
N VAL A 9 -3.65 5.02 -13.53
CA VAL A 9 -4.90 5.56 -14.09
C VAL A 9 -6.10 4.70 -13.68
N GLY A 10 -5.98 3.37 -13.78
CA GLY A 10 -7.01 2.45 -13.34
C GLY A 10 -7.33 2.61 -11.85
N ARG A 11 -6.31 2.71 -11.00
CA ARG A 11 -6.50 2.95 -9.56
C ARG A 11 -7.17 4.30 -9.29
N ALA A 12 -6.74 5.37 -9.97
CA ALA A 12 -7.34 6.69 -9.80
C ALA A 12 -8.82 6.69 -10.21
N PHE A 13 -9.15 6.02 -11.32
CA PHE A 13 -10.53 5.86 -11.77
C PHE A 13 -11.39 5.12 -10.75
N VAL A 14 -10.93 3.97 -10.27
CA VAL A 14 -11.68 3.18 -9.28
C VAL A 14 -11.83 3.96 -7.96
N GLN A 15 -10.81 4.70 -7.54
CA GLN A 15 -10.88 5.53 -6.34
C GLN A 15 -11.84 6.70 -6.49
N ALA A 16 -11.96 7.29 -7.67
CA ALA A 16 -12.93 8.35 -7.95
C ALA A 16 -14.36 7.82 -8.05
N ALA A 17 -14.54 6.64 -8.68
CA ALA A 17 -15.85 6.04 -8.90
C ALA A 17 -16.42 5.35 -7.63
N PHE A 18 -15.57 4.70 -6.85
CA PHE A 18 -15.96 3.85 -5.71
C PHE A 18 -15.11 4.12 -4.45
N PRO A 19 -15.08 5.35 -3.91
CA PRO A 19 -14.22 5.72 -2.79
C PRO A 19 -14.49 4.90 -1.53
N ALA A 20 -15.75 4.61 -1.23
CA ALA A 20 -16.14 3.84 -0.05
C ALA A 20 -15.64 2.38 -0.13
N ALA A 21 -15.75 1.76 -1.30
CA ALA A 21 -15.31 0.36 -1.48
C ALA A 21 -13.80 0.21 -1.34
N ILE A 22 -13.01 1.19 -1.80
CA ILE A 22 -11.56 1.16 -1.66
C ILE A 22 -11.11 1.48 -0.23
N ALA A 23 -11.86 2.28 0.51
CA ALA A 23 -11.55 2.62 1.89
C ALA A 23 -11.93 1.53 2.90
N THR A 24 -12.69 0.51 2.48
CA THR A 24 -13.12 -0.58 3.37
C THR A 24 -12.08 -1.70 3.34
N TYR A 25 -11.39 -1.91 4.45
CA TYR A 25 -10.39 -2.97 4.59
C TYR A 25 -10.90 -4.05 5.54
N THR A 26 -10.60 -5.31 5.21
CA THR A 26 -10.88 -6.44 6.09
C THR A 26 -9.68 -6.66 7.01
N PRO A 27 -9.87 -6.78 8.35
CA PRO A 27 -8.78 -7.04 9.28
C PRO A 27 -8.02 -8.32 8.92
N SER A 28 -6.70 -8.30 9.10
CA SER A 28 -5.83 -9.39 8.67
C SER A 28 -6.02 -10.67 9.51
N PHE A 29 -6.37 -10.53 10.77
CA PHE A 29 -6.48 -11.64 11.74
C PHE A 29 -7.86 -11.67 12.38
N LEU A 30 -8.90 -11.96 11.58
CA LEU A 30 -10.21 -12.29 12.12
C LEU A 30 -10.19 -13.72 12.68
N PRO A 31 -10.80 -13.95 13.86
CA PRO A 31 -11.04 -15.31 14.35
C PRO A 31 -11.81 -16.09 13.28
N GLY A 32 -11.37 -17.30 12.97
CA GLY A 32 -12.02 -18.14 11.96
C GLY A 32 -11.70 -17.81 10.51
N ARG A 33 -10.79 -16.87 10.20
CA ARG A 33 -10.47 -16.45 8.82
C ARG A 33 -10.12 -17.60 7.87
N PHE A 34 -9.48 -18.64 8.37
CA PHE A 34 -9.08 -19.81 7.56
C PHE A 34 -10.04 -20.98 7.65
N THR A 35 -11.01 -20.92 8.54
CA THR A 35 -12.01 -21.98 8.79
C THR A 35 -13.39 -21.63 8.27
N GLU A 36 -13.71 -20.32 8.21
CA GLU A 36 -14.98 -19.81 7.73
C GLU A 36 -14.83 -19.11 6.38
N PHE A 37 -15.83 -19.25 5.53
CA PHE A 37 -15.86 -18.55 4.25
C PHE A 37 -16.17 -17.08 4.52
N ILE A 38 -15.17 -16.20 4.33
CA ILE A 38 -15.34 -14.76 4.47
C ILE A 38 -16.03 -14.23 3.22
N PRO A 39 -17.19 -13.56 3.33
CA PRO A 39 -17.83 -12.96 2.19
C PRO A 39 -16.90 -11.93 1.55
N SER A 40 -16.68 -12.05 0.26
CA SER A 40 -15.84 -11.16 -0.54
C SER A 40 -16.72 -10.14 -1.27
N SER A 41 -16.21 -8.94 -1.44
CA SER A 41 -16.83 -7.94 -2.34
C SER A 41 -16.73 -8.35 -3.82
N LEU A 42 -15.90 -9.36 -4.15
CA LEU A 42 -15.83 -9.96 -5.48
C LEU A 42 -17.03 -10.89 -5.67
N ALA A 43 -17.99 -10.44 -6.46
CA ALA A 43 -19.12 -11.25 -6.89
C ALA A 43 -18.93 -11.72 -8.34
N TRP A 44 -19.55 -12.85 -8.68
CA TRP A 44 -19.66 -13.25 -10.07
C TRP A 44 -20.39 -12.18 -10.88
N PRO A 45 -20.11 -12.02 -12.18
CA PRO A 45 -20.84 -11.08 -13.02
C PRO A 45 -22.35 -11.25 -12.86
N LEU A 46 -23.07 -10.15 -12.68
CA LEU A 46 -24.52 -10.09 -12.50
C LEU A 46 -25.05 -10.59 -11.13
N MET A 47 -24.19 -10.94 -10.19
CA MET A 47 -24.59 -11.22 -8.80
C MET A 47 -24.31 -10.03 -7.90
N ALA A 48 -25.20 -9.77 -6.94
CA ALA A 48 -24.95 -8.75 -5.93
C ALA A 48 -23.76 -9.15 -5.04
N PRO A 49 -22.83 -8.24 -4.75
CA PRO A 49 -21.74 -8.53 -3.83
C PRO A 49 -22.30 -8.81 -2.43
N ALA A 50 -21.62 -9.67 -1.69
CA ALA A 50 -21.98 -9.92 -0.29
C ALA A 50 -21.82 -8.65 0.54
N ASP A 51 -22.75 -8.40 1.46
CA ASP A 51 -22.67 -7.27 2.37
C ASP A 51 -21.64 -7.57 3.47
N THR A 52 -20.37 -7.21 3.17
CA THR A 52 -19.25 -7.39 4.09
C THR A 52 -19.39 -6.52 5.35
N ALA A 53 -20.10 -5.39 5.26
CA ALA A 53 -20.33 -4.50 6.39
C ALA A 53 -21.33 -5.11 7.38
N ALA A 54 -22.40 -5.73 6.90
CA ALA A 54 -23.36 -6.43 7.75
C ALA A 54 -22.71 -7.66 8.43
N TRP A 55 -21.90 -8.41 7.70
CA TRP A 55 -21.16 -9.55 8.24
C TRP A 55 -20.18 -9.13 9.35
N LEU A 56 -19.44 -8.04 9.16
CA LEU A 56 -18.52 -7.50 10.16
C LEU A 56 -19.23 -6.99 11.41
N LYS A 57 -20.41 -6.37 11.24
CA LYS A 57 -21.26 -5.95 12.35
C LYS A 57 -21.75 -7.14 13.17
N SER A 58 -22.06 -8.26 12.54
CA SER A 58 -22.47 -9.50 13.22
C SER A 58 -21.36 -10.09 14.11
N MET A 59 -20.10 -9.80 13.78
CA MET A 59 -18.92 -10.21 14.55
C MET A 59 -18.54 -9.26 15.69
N HIS A 60 -19.40 -8.29 16.04
CA HIS A 60 -19.15 -7.27 17.09
C HIS A 60 -17.93 -6.37 16.81
N TYR A 61 -17.51 -6.24 15.58
CA TYR A 61 -16.52 -5.24 15.19
C TYR A 61 -17.24 -3.94 14.82
N ASP A 62 -17.25 -3.01 15.76
CA ASP A 62 -17.98 -1.75 15.71
C ASP A 62 -17.36 -0.74 14.79
N ALA A 63 -17.23 -0.82 13.63
CA ALA A 63 -16.61 0.04 12.62
C ALA A 63 -15.17 -0.34 12.28
N LEU A 64 -15.06 -0.99 11.16
CA LEU A 64 -13.83 -0.97 10.37
C LEU A 64 -13.66 0.37 9.63
N ALA A 65 -13.93 1.46 10.30
CA ALA A 65 -13.27 2.71 10.01
C ALA A 65 -11.85 2.60 10.57
N SER A 66 -11.11 1.58 10.11
CA SER A 66 -9.73 1.47 10.47
C SER A 66 -9.00 2.57 9.74
N ALA A 67 -8.78 3.66 10.45
CA ALA A 67 -7.96 4.73 9.99
C ALA A 67 -6.61 4.15 9.56
N SER A 68 -6.16 4.46 8.35
CA SER A 68 -4.83 4.07 7.91
C SER A 68 -3.79 4.59 8.93
N PRO A 69 -2.61 3.97 9.06
CA PRO A 69 -1.58 4.46 9.97
C PRO A 69 -1.28 5.95 9.81
N LEU A 70 -1.32 6.44 8.56
CA LEU A 70 -1.19 7.88 8.25
C LEU A 70 -2.36 8.72 8.77
N ALA A 71 -3.59 8.21 8.70
CA ALA A 71 -4.76 8.92 9.21
C ALA A 71 -4.73 8.98 10.74
N ARG A 72 -4.34 7.90 11.42
CA ARG A 72 -4.17 7.89 12.87
C ARG A 72 -3.09 8.87 13.34
N TRP A 73 -1.97 8.90 12.66
CA TRP A 73 -0.95 9.90 12.94
C TRP A 73 -1.49 11.33 12.75
N LYS A 74 -2.21 11.58 11.65
CA LYS A 74 -2.72 12.93 11.33
C LYS A 74 -3.79 13.41 12.31
N PHE A 75 -4.69 12.55 12.74
CA PHE A 75 -5.85 12.92 13.55
C PHE A 75 -5.68 12.64 15.04
N GLU A 76 -4.94 11.59 15.39
CA GLU A 76 -4.75 11.15 16.77
C GLU A 76 -3.33 11.39 17.29
N GLY A 77 -2.39 11.76 16.41
CA GLY A 77 -0.96 11.92 16.76
C GLY A 77 -0.27 10.59 17.12
N PHE A 78 -0.93 9.46 16.89
CA PHE A 78 -0.40 8.14 17.26
C PHE A 78 0.52 7.60 16.16
N VAL A 79 1.78 7.31 16.52
CA VAL A 79 2.76 6.69 15.63
C VAL A 79 2.73 5.18 15.83
N THR A 80 2.39 4.45 14.77
CA THR A 80 2.40 2.98 14.78
C THR A 80 3.84 2.48 14.80
N PRO A 81 4.17 1.45 15.60
CA PRO A 81 5.51 0.85 15.63
C PRO A 81 5.95 0.38 14.24
N ALA A 82 7.22 0.58 13.90
CA ALA A 82 7.75 0.25 12.58
C ALA A 82 7.60 -1.24 12.23
N TRP A 83 7.72 -2.12 13.22
CA TRP A 83 7.56 -3.56 13.03
C TRP A 83 6.15 -3.93 12.58
N ASP A 84 5.15 -3.33 13.20
CA ASP A 84 3.75 -3.57 12.85
C ASP A 84 3.41 -3.05 11.45
N LEU A 85 4.05 -1.96 11.03
CA LEU A 85 3.91 -1.43 9.67
C LEU A 85 4.53 -2.36 8.61
N VAL A 86 5.71 -2.89 8.87
CA VAL A 86 6.43 -3.75 7.93
C VAL A 86 5.73 -5.10 7.76
N THR A 87 5.29 -5.69 8.87
CA THR A 87 4.65 -7.02 8.85
C THR A 87 3.18 -6.96 8.50
N SER A 88 2.51 -5.82 8.73
CA SER A 88 1.05 -5.66 8.63
C SER A 88 0.26 -6.67 9.47
N LEU A 89 0.86 -7.14 10.56
CA LEU A 89 0.30 -8.19 11.41
C LEU A 89 -0.65 -7.67 12.50
N THR A 90 -0.83 -6.36 12.59
CA THR A 90 -1.73 -5.77 13.60
C THR A 90 -3.19 -5.99 13.21
N GLY A 91 -3.88 -6.81 14.00
CA GLY A 91 -5.28 -7.15 13.79
C GLY A 91 -6.29 -6.00 13.97
N HIS A 92 -5.83 -4.80 14.28
CA HIS A 92 -6.68 -3.66 14.63
C HIS A 92 -6.58 -2.48 13.63
N MET A 93 -5.81 -2.61 12.55
CA MET A 93 -5.61 -1.53 11.59
C MET A 93 -5.89 -1.97 10.17
N ALA A 94 -6.46 -1.06 9.38
CA ALA A 94 -6.46 -1.13 7.92
C ALA A 94 -5.03 -0.91 7.41
N VAL A 95 -4.16 -1.84 7.68
CA VAL A 95 -2.86 -1.87 7.06
C VAL A 95 -3.05 -2.48 5.68
N GLY A 96 -2.62 -1.78 4.66
CA GLY A 96 -2.61 -2.29 3.29
C GLY A 96 -1.83 -3.61 3.16
N PRO A 97 -1.58 -4.09 1.95
CA PRO A 97 -0.82 -5.31 1.75
C PRO A 97 0.55 -5.21 2.41
N SER A 98 0.98 -6.28 3.09
CA SER A 98 2.22 -6.32 3.87
C SER A 98 3.43 -5.86 3.05
N PRO A 99 4.11 -4.77 3.43
CA PRO A 99 5.30 -4.29 2.74
C PRO A 99 6.41 -5.33 2.67
N LEU A 100 6.54 -6.14 3.73
CA LEU A 100 7.51 -7.25 3.77
C LEU A 100 7.24 -8.26 2.64
N LEU A 101 5.99 -8.68 2.49
CA LEU A 101 5.61 -9.65 1.45
C LEU A 101 5.84 -9.06 0.05
N ILE A 102 5.49 -7.79 -0.14
CA ILE A 102 5.73 -7.08 -1.41
C ILE A 102 7.22 -7.03 -1.74
N LEU A 103 8.06 -6.68 -0.77
CA LEU A 103 9.50 -6.63 -0.96
C LEU A 103 10.10 -8.01 -1.25
N LEU A 104 9.65 -9.05 -0.57
CA LEU A 104 10.07 -10.43 -0.86
C LEU A 104 9.70 -10.86 -2.27
N CYS A 105 8.43 -10.65 -2.67
CA CYS A 105 7.98 -10.96 -4.02
C CYS A 105 8.72 -10.11 -5.08
N GLY A 106 8.90 -8.82 -4.83
CA GLY A 106 9.64 -7.92 -5.70
C GLY A 106 11.11 -8.34 -5.87
N THR A 107 11.76 -8.71 -4.77
CA THR A 107 13.14 -9.23 -4.81
C THR A 107 13.22 -10.53 -5.61
N TYR A 108 12.28 -11.44 -5.42
CA TYR A 108 12.22 -12.66 -6.22
C TYR A 108 12.07 -12.38 -7.72
N LEU A 109 11.17 -11.46 -8.10
CA LEU A 109 10.98 -11.06 -9.50
C LEU A 109 12.22 -10.37 -10.08
N ALA A 110 12.90 -9.54 -9.30
CA ALA A 110 14.14 -8.90 -9.71
C ALA A 110 15.28 -9.91 -9.92
N LEU A 111 15.43 -10.89 -9.03
CA LEU A 111 16.42 -11.98 -9.17
C LEU A 111 16.14 -12.85 -10.41
N ARG A 112 14.86 -13.07 -10.72
CA ARG A 112 14.43 -13.78 -11.94
C ARG A 112 14.51 -12.92 -13.21
N ARG A 113 14.94 -11.66 -13.10
CA ARG A 113 15.04 -10.69 -14.20
C ARG A 113 13.72 -10.40 -14.91
N PHE A 114 12.60 -10.56 -14.23
CA PHE A 114 11.28 -10.16 -14.75
C PHE A 114 11.03 -8.65 -14.58
N MET A 115 11.81 -8.00 -13.73
CA MET A 115 11.65 -6.60 -13.39
C MET A 115 13.03 -5.97 -13.13
N ASP A 116 13.19 -4.71 -13.47
CA ASP A 116 14.41 -3.94 -13.20
C ASP A 116 14.43 -3.44 -11.75
N TRP A 117 15.38 -3.93 -10.95
CA TRP A 117 15.55 -3.58 -9.54
C TRP A 117 15.94 -2.12 -9.29
N ARG A 118 16.45 -1.42 -10.32
CA ARG A 118 16.90 -0.01 -10.23
C ARG A 118 15.74 0.94 -9.93
N ILE A 119 14.58 0.70 -10.53
CA ILE A 119 13.40 1.56 -10.37
C ILE A 119 12.87 1.54 -8.93
N PRO A 120 12.55 0.38 -8.32
CA PRO A 120 12.10 0.34 -6.94
C PRO A 120 13.08 0.95 -5.96
N ILE A 121 14.39 0.69 -6.14
CA ILE A 121 15.42 1.26 -5.27
C ILE A 121 15.49 2.78 -5.44
N ALA A 122 15.40 3.30 -6.65
CA ALA A 122 15.41 4.74 -6.88
C ALA A 122 14.18 5.42 -6.24
N VAL A 123 12.98 4.86 -6.41
CA VAL A 123 11.74 5.39 -5.82
C VAL A 123 11.80 5.37 -4.29
N LEU A 124 12.12 4.22 -3.70
CA LEU A 124 12.19 4.10 -2.24
C LEU A 124 13.34 4.93 -1.65
N GLY A 125 14.47 4.98 -2.35
CA GLY A 125 15.62 5.78 -1.95
C GLY A 125 15.33 7.28 -1.98
N SER A 126 14.73 7.79 -3.04
CA SER A 126 14.37 9.22 -3.15
C SER A 126 13.28 9.61 -2.15
N ALA A 127 12.27 8.76 -1.96
CA ALA A 127 11.23 8.98 -0.96
C ALA A 127 11.80 8.93 0.46
N GLY A 128 12.70 7.99 0.76
CA GLY A 128 13.38 7.90 2.04
C GLY A 128 14.29 9.09 2.32
N LEU A 129 15.04 9.53 1.30
CA LEU A 129 15.90 10.70 1.41
C LEU A 129 15.09 11.98 1.65
N SER A 130 14.00 12.17 0.91
CA SER A 130 13.12 13.32 1.09
C SER A 130 12.46 13.33 2.47
N ALA A 131 11.99 12.17 2.95
CA ALA A 131 11.43 12.03 4.29
C ALA A 131 12.49 12.33 5.39
N LEU A 132 13.72 11.87 5.20
CA LEU A 132 14.83 12.13 6.10
C LEU A 132 15.22 13.61 6.13
N LEU A 133 15.26 14.27 4.98
CA LEU A 133 15.53 15.71 4.89
C LEU A 133 14.43 16.53 5.58
N ILE A 134 13.16 16.17 5.37
CA ILE A 134 12.04 16.85 6.03
C ILE A 134 12.13 16.66 7.55
N TYR A 135 12.41 15.42 7.99
CA TYR A 135 12.59 15.13 9.41
C TYR A 135 13.77 15.89 10.03
N ALA A 136 14.89 16.00 9.31
CA ALA A 136 16.07 16.75 9.79
C ALA A 136 15.80 18.26 9.91
N VAL A 137 14.99 18.83 9.00
CA VAL A 137 14.67 20.28 9.00
C VAL A 137 13.60 20.65 10.02
N PHE A 138 12.53 19.85 10.08
CA PHE A 138 11.34 20.16 10.89
C PHE A 138 11.25 19.39 12.21
N GLY A 139 12.17 18.46 12.47
CA GLY A 139 12.25 17.69 13.70
C GLY A 139 11.01 16.85 13.97
N THR A 140 10.61 16.79 15.23
CA THR A 140 9.52 15.93 15.73
C THR A 140 8.11 16.27 15.23
N ARG A 141 7.97 17.30 14.39
CA ARG A 141 6.67 17.63 13.76
C ARG A 141 6.26 16.63 12.69
N PHE A 142 7.20 15.86 12.16
CA PHE A 142 6.96 14.83 11.16
C PHE A 142 7.33 13.46 11.70
N PRO A 143 6.65 12.39 11.27
CA PRO A 143 6.95 11.04 11.71
C PRO A 143 8.29 10.58 11.15
N ASP A 144 8.82 9.53 11.76
CA ASP A 144 10.07 8.92 11.33
C ASP A 144 10.06 8.56 9.83
N PRO A 145 11.20 8.69 9.13
CA PRO A 145 11.33 8.30 7.73
C PRO A 145 10.89 6.87 7.45
N PHE A 146 11.14 5.94 8.37
CA PHE A 146 10.65 4.56 8.28
C PHE A 146 9.12 4.48 8.29
N PHE A 147 8.49 5.25 9.17
CA PHE A 147 7.04 5.33 9.18
C PHE A 147 6.49 5.82 7.83
N MET A 148 7.09 6.86 7.25
CA MET A 148 6.65 7.42 5.96
C MET A 148 6.80 6.42 4.82
N LEU A 149 7.86 5.61 4.80
CA LEU A 149 8.10 4.61 3.76
C LEU A 149 7.08 3.45 3.83
N PHE A 150 6.73 3.00 5.02
CA PHE A 150 5.95 1.76 5.21
C PHE A 150 4.49 1.98 5.60
N SER A 151 4.07 3.20 5.94
CA SER A 151 2.71 3.50 6.40
C SER A 151 1.64 3.55 5.31
N GLY A 152 2.03 3.44 4.04
CA GLY A 152 1.10 3.59 2.91
C GLY A 152 1.36 2.62 1.77
N GLY A 153 0.76 2.91 0.62
CA GLY A 153 0.93 2.14 -0.60
C GLY A 153 2.23 2.42 -1.38
N LEU A 154 3.18 3.16 -0.80
CA LEU A 154 4.41 3.55 -1.48
C LEU A 154 5.22 2.33 -1.94
N VAL A 155 5.39 1.33 -1.07
CA VAL A 155 6.13 0.11 -1.40
C VAL A 155 5.47 -0.65 -2.55
N LEU A 156 4.14 -0.76 -2.53
CA LEU A 156 3.38 -1.38 -3.62
C LEU A 156 3.56 -0.58 -4.93
N GLY A 157 3.45 0.73 -4.85
CA GLY A 157 3.64 1.63 -5.98
C GLY A 157 5.05 1.53 -6.58
N ALA A 158 6.07 1.53 -5.73
CA ALA A 158 7.46 1.45 -6.14
C ALA A 158 7.81 0.10 -6.80
N VAL A 159 7.33 -1.01 -6.23
CA VAL A 159 7.70 -2.34 -6.69
C VAL A 159 6.89 -2.76 -7.92
N PHE A 160 5.57 -2.56 -7.93
CA PHE A 160 4.71 -3.10 -8.97
C PHE A 160 4.16 -2.07 -9.96
N MET A 161 3.94 -0.83 -9.51
CA MET A 161 3.37 0.18 -10.42
C MET A 161 4.43 0.95 -11.19
N ALA A 162 5.52 1.37 -10.54
CA ALA A 162 6.58 2.12 -11.20
C ALA A 162 7.41 1.26 -12.15
N THR A 163 7.44 -0.06 -11.96
CA THR A 163 8.17 -1.01 -12.80
C THR A 163 7.42 -1.48 -14.03
N ASP A 164 6.24 -0.91 -14.31
CA ASP A 164 5.46 -1.28 -15.48
C ASP A 164 6.24 -0.98 -16.77
N MET A 165 6.41 -2.01 -17.60
CA MET A 165 7.18 -1.93 -18.85
C MET A 165 6.61 -0.94 -19.87
N ALA A 166 5.32 -0.59 -19.77
CA ALA A 166 4.68 0.32 -20.72
C ALA A 166 5.12 1.79 -20.52
N THR A 167 5.52 2.15 -19.31
CA THR A 167 5.83 3.54 -18.92
C THR A 167 7.25 3.72 -18.39
N SER A 168 7.93 2.66 -17.99
CA SER A 168 9.30 2.75 -17.48
C SER A 168 10.33 2.99 -18.59
N PRO A 169 11.37 3.80 -18.33
CA PRO A 169 12.45 4.01 -19.27
C PRO A 169 13.32 2.76 -19.44
N VAL A 170 13.84 2.55 -20.65
CA VAL A 170 14.67 1.38 -20.97
C VAL A 170 16.16 1.60 -20.62
N THR A 171 16.58 2.88 -20.52
CA THR A 171 17.99 3.19 -20.26
C THR A 171 18.34 3.16 -18.77
N PRO A 172 19.51 2.60 -18.38
CA PRO A 172 19.90 2.52 -16.97
C PRO A 172 19.92 3.87 -16.23
N ARG A 173 20.36 4.93 -16.88
CA ARG A 173 20.36 6.30 -16.34
C ARG A 173 18.95 6.85 -16.23
N GLY A 174 18.11 6.57 -17.24
CA GLY A 174 16.70 6.96 -17.22
C GLY A 174 15.92 6.32 -16.10
N MET A 175 16.19 5.05 -15.75
CA MET A 175 15.53 4.35 -14.63
C MET A 175 15.82 5.01 -13.29
N TRP A 176 17.06 5.44 -13.05
CA TRP A 176 17.42 6.17 -11.83
C TRP A 176 16.75 7.55 -11.75
N LEU A 177 16.74 8.30 -12.84
CA LEU A 177 16.08 9.60 -12.90
C LEU A 177 14.55 9.47 -12.74
N TYR A 178 13.97 8.50 -13.42
CA TYR A 178 12.53 8.23 -13.34
C TYR A 178 12.08 7.85 -11.93
N GLY A 179 12.86 7.02 -11.24
CA GLY A 179 12.54 6.65 -9.87
C GLY A 179 12.84 7.74 -8.84
N ALA A 180 13.71 8.71 -9.15
CA ALA A 180 14.07 9.80 -8.26
C ALA A 180 13.11 11.01 -8.35
N LEU A 181 12.38 11.16 -9.46
CA LEU A 181 11.38 12.23 -9.70
C LEU A 181 10.00 11.84 -9.19
#